data_d52620822bc7caf18e9895c9bc1ae88f
#
_entry.id   d52620822bc7caf18e9895c9bc1ae88f
#
_cell.length_a   1.000
_cell.length_b   1.000
_cell.length_c   1.000
_cell.angle_alpha   90.00
_cell.angle_beta   90.00
_cell.angle_gamma   90.00
#
_symmetry.space_group_name_H-M   'P 1'
#
loop_
_entity.id
_entity.type
_entity.pdbx_description
1 polymer ?
#
loop_
_entity_poly.entity_id
_entity_poly.type
_entity_poly.pdbx_seq_one_letter_code
_entity_poly.pdbx_strand_id
1 'polypeptide(L)'
;MTTALKPNLARCVWTSALFAVLAMLVAASARQIFEMDPVVQWSTLVTVAYIFGAVGFVVGIGGFDYWWPWIIGKDIDPHDHSQHGAYSWRDYFKFNTDHKVIGIQYIAFTFMMFLIGGMFAMVFRAELARPGYQLLSDQQYNALISQHAVIMIFVFLVPVFAGIGNYVIPLMLGAPDMAFPRVNAVSFWLLPIASFTLLTSFAFGSFDAGWTGYPTLQEQSPYGQTLFQIGAIMAGSSSIATAVNFLVTIVTMRAPGMTLFRMPLLVWANLATSALVVAATPFVAGALFMAMFDREMGTHFFTIAGGGSALAYQHIFWFYSHPAVYIMVLPGFGIISEVIATHARKPVFGYRAVAFSSAGIAVLGFSVWAHHMFASGMESWLRVPIMFATLLIAVPTGIKIFSWLGTMWDGVIRMTTPNLFAMGFIVAFVIGGLSGVMVAVIPFDVSITNSYFIVAHFHYVLFGGSVLTIFAGFYHWFPKVTGRMYNERLGRLHFWVTFIALNLTFFPQHYQGLMGMPRRVADYAPEFGWSNTLISVASFVLGASTLIFVYNMIHSARQGKPSGANPWGGLTLEWMLSSPPPVFNFPTTPRVIGGPYRFGEEGAKHAIIPEAQPAETEKVGA
;
A
#
# COMPACT_ATOMS: atom_id res chain seq x y z
N MET A 1 0.40 -24.02 37.34
CA MET A 1 1.25 -24.03 36.14
C MET A 1 0.62 -23.15 35.09
N THR A 2 1.29 -22.15 34.72
CA THR A 2 1.31 -21.27 33.55
C THR A 2 1.20 -19.80 33.94
N THR A 3 2.30 -19.25 34.39
CA THR A 3 2.59 -17.84 34.07
C THR A 3 2.83 -17.81 32.58
N ALA A 4 1.74 -17.74 31.78
CA ALA A 4 1.85 -17.54 30.35
C ALA A 4 2.64 -16.23 30.15
N LEU A 5 3.80 -16.31 29.53
CA LEU A 5 4.61 -15.17 29.19
C LEU A 5 3.70 -14.17 28.46
N LYS A 6 3.53 -12.95 29.00
CA LYS A 6 2.71 -11.92 28.37
C LYS A 6 3.18 -11.71 26.90
N PRO A 7 2.28 -11.48 25.95
CA PRO A 7 2.65 -11.22 24.56
C PRO A 7 3.67 -10.07 24.47
N ASN A 8 4.81 -10.33 23.89
CA ASN A 8 5.85 -9.32 23.68
C ASN A 8 6.84 -9.79 22.62
N LEU A 9 7.74 -8.92 22.18
CA LEU A 9 8.74 -9.23 21.14
C LEU A 9 9.69 -10.38 21.54
N ALA A 10 10.02 -10.55 22.84
CA ALA A 10 10.84 -11.67 23.28
C ALA A 10 10.11 -13.01 23.11
N ARG A 11 8.82 -13.06 23.46
CA ARG A 11 7.97 -14.24 23.19
C ARG A 11 7.92 -14.52 21.69
N CYS A 12 7.84 -13.49 20.80
CA CYS A 12 7.87 -13.68 19.34
C CYS A 12 9.14 -14.39 18.88
N VAL A 13 10.31 -13.97 19.37
CA VAL A 13 11.59 -14.60 19.00
C VAL A 13 11.61 -16.07 19.37
N TRP A 14 11.22 -16.41 20.60
CA TRP A 14 11.21 -17.78 21.08
C TRP A 14 10.19 -18.67 20.37
N THR A 15 8.96 -18.21 20.18
CA THR A 15 7.93 -18.98 19.48
C THR A 15 8.27 -19.13 17.99
N SER A 16 8.82 -18.09 17.36
CA SER A 16 9.29 -18.15 15.98
C SER A 16 10.40 -19.20 15.81
N ALA A 17 11.42 -19.18 16.69
CA ALA A 17 12.50 -20.16 16.66
C ALA A 17 11.98 -21.59 16.94
N LEU A 18 11.08 -21.76 17.91
CA LEU A 18 10.49 -23.06 18.22
C LEU A 18 9.73 -23.65 17.02
N PHE A 19 8.84 -22.86 16.41
CA PHE A 19 8.06 -23.32 15.25
C PHE A 19 8.96 -23.60 14.04
N ALA A 20 9.96 -22.78 13.80
CA ALA A 20 10.93 -23.01 12.74
C ALA A 20 11.69 -24.33 12.92
N VAL A 21 12.24 -24.58 14.12
CA VAL A 21 12.97 -25.82 14.43
C VAL A 21 12.06 -27.04 14.35
N LEU A 22 10.85 -26.97 14.91
CA LEU A 22 9.90 -28.09 14.82
C LEU A 22 9.54 -28.40 13.36
N ALA A 23 9.31 -27.38 12.53
CA ALA A 23 9.00 -27.57 11.12
C ALA A 23 10.18 -28.18 10.35
N MET A 24 11.42 -27.75 10.62
CA MET A 24 12.60 -28.37 10.04
C MET A 24 12.76 -29.84 10.44
N LEU A 25 12.52 -30.18 11.71
CA LEU A 25 12.56 -31.54 12.19
C LEU A 25 11.51 -32.44 11.52
N VAL A 26 10.27 -31.94 11.42
CA VAL A 26 9.18 -32.65 10.71
C VAL A 26 9.52 -32.84 9.24
N ALA A 27 10.01 -31.80 8.55
CA ALA A 27 10.40 -31.92 7.15
C ALA A 27 11.56 -32.89 6.93
N ALA A 28 12.59 -32.85 7.79
CA ALA A 28 13.71 -33.78 7.72
C ALA A 28 13.25 -35.23 7.97
N SER A 29 12.39 -35.47 8.97
CA SER A 29 11.83 -36.78 9.25
C SER A 29 10.96 -37.32 8.13
N ALA A 30 10.12 -36.47 7.54
CA ALA A 30 9.31 -36.86 6.38
C ALA A 30 10.18 -37.25 5.18
N ARG A 31 11.22 -36.47 4.88
CA ARG A 31 12.17 -36.81 3.82
C ARG A 31 12.85 -38.17 4.06
N GLN A 32 13.23 -38.46 5.30
CA GLN A 32 13.81 -39.74 5.65
C GLN A 32 12.81 -40.90 5.49
N ILE A 33 11.55 -40.72 5.89
CA ILE A 33 10.49 -41.73 5.74
C ILE A 33 10.23 -42.05 4.27
N PHE A 34 10.29 -41.03 3.39
CA PHE A 34 10.10 -41.20 1.95
C PHE A 34 11.40 -41.48 1.19
N GLU A 35 12.45 -41.92 1.88
CA GLU A 35 13.77 -42.23 1.29
C GLU A 35 14.43 -41.08 0.53
N MET A 36 14.05 -39.85 0.85
CA MET A 36 14.67 -38.64 0.33
C MET A 36 15.81 -38.21 1.25
N ASP A 37 16.93 -37.77 0.68
CA ASP A 37 18.04 -37.27 1.50
C ASP A 37 17.58 -36.06 2.37
N PRO A 38 17.66 -36.15 3.71
CA PRO A 38 17.16 -35.09 4.59
C PRO A 38 18.00 -33.81 4.56
N VAL A 39 19.23 -33.86 4.07
CA VAL A 39 20.22 -32.77 4.19
C VAL A 39 20.55 -32.11 2.83
N VAL A 40 20.48 -32.83 1.72
CA VAL A 40 20.94 -32.38 0.40
C VAL A 40 20.19 -31.14 -0.12
N GLN A 41 18.95 -30.91 0.32
CA GLN A 41 18.21 -29.71 -0.04
C GLN A 41 17.93 -28.83 1.21
N TRP A 42 18.99 -28.22 1.73
CA TRP A 42 18.90 -27.28 2.86
C TRP A 42 17.90 -26.16 2.60
N SER A 43 17.71 -25.78 1.33
CA SER A 43 16.75 -24.75 0.90
C SER A 43 15.32 -25.08 1.33
N THR A 44 14.87 -26.33 1.16
CA THR A 44 13.53 -26.77 1.60
C THR A 44 13.37 -26.65 3.13
N LEU A 45 14.40 -27.02 3.91
CA LEU A 45 14.37 -26.89 5.37
C LEU A 45 14.29 -25.42 5.79
N VAL A 46 15.06 -24.55 5.16
CA VAL A 46 15.02 -23.11 5.41
C VAL A 46 13.67 -22.53 4.99
N THR A 47 13.10 -22.97 3.86
CA THR A 47 11.77 -22.54 3.39
C THR A 47 10.68 -22.82 4.43
N VAL A 48 10.60 -24.06 4.95
CA VAL A 48 9.61 -24.40 5.99
C VAL A 48 9.90 -23.66 7.30
N ALA A 49 11.17 -23.41 7.64
CA ALA A 49 11.54 -22.62 8.81
C ALA A 49 11.02 -21.18 8.74
N TYR A 50 11.13 -20.50 7.59
CA TYR A 50 10.58 -19.15 7.42
C TYR A 50 9.06 -19.13 7.49
N ILE A 51 8.38 -20.08 6.82
CA ILE A 51 6.90 -20.15 6.82
C ILE A 51 6.38 -20.39 8.25
N PHE A 52 6.87 -21.43 8.93
CA PHE A 52 6.39 -21.76 10.28
C PHE A 52 6.95 -20.83 11.36
N GLY A 53 8.14 -20.27 11.17
CA GLY A 53 8.66 -19.21 12.01
C GLY A 53 7.77 -17.96 12.00
N ALA A 54 7.19 -17.62 10.84
CA ALA A 54 6.20 -16.56 10.74
C ALA A 54 4.91 -16.85 11.53
N VAL A 55 4.41 -18.09 11.47
CA VAL A 55 3.28 -18.53 12.30
C VAL A 55 3.64 -18.41 13.79
N GLY A 56 4.82 -18.88 14.18
CA GLY A 56 5.34 -18.76 15.55
C GLY A 56 5.44 -17.31 16.03
N PHE A 57 5.80 -16.38 15.15
CA PHE A 57 5.80 -14.95 15.47
C PHE A 57 4.40 -14.44 15.79
N VAL A 58 3.40 -14.77 14.95
CA VAL A 58 1.99 -14.36 15.17
C VAL A 58 1.46 -14.94 16.48
N VAL A 59 1.80 -16.18 16.82
CA VAL A 59 1.51 -16.79 18.12
C VAL A 59 2.20 -16.01 19.26
N GLY A 60 3.45 -15.63 19.07
CA GLY A 60 4.26 -14.92 20.08
C GLY A 60 3.73 -13.53 20.38
N ILE A 61 3.28 -12.78 19.37
CA ILE A 61 2.73 -11.43 19.57
C ILE A 61 1.34 -11.43 20.22
N GLY A 62 0.68 -12.60 20.32
CA GLY A 62 -0.65 -12.76 20.91
C GLY A 62 -1.78 -12.88 19.90
N GLY A 63 -1.46 -13.10 18.61
CA GLY A 63 -2.47 -13.20 17.55
C GLY A 63 -3.48 -14.33 17.77
N PHE A 64 -3.10 -15.40 18.46
CA PHE A 64 -3.95 -16.54 18.77
C PHE A 64 -4.44 -16.58 20.23
N ASP A 65 -4.04 -15.65 21.09
CA ASP A 65 -4.33 -15.72 22.52
C ASP A 65 -5.84 -15.68 22.84
N TYR A 66 -6.64 -15.06 21.98
CA TYR A 66 -8.09 -15.05 22.09
C TYR A 66 -8.73 -16.32 21.50
N TRP A 67 -8.32 -16.74 20.31
CA TRP A 67 -8.95 -17.87 19.61
C TRP A 67 -8.58 -19.23 20.20
N TRP A 68 -7.38 -19.36 20.76
CA TRP A 68 -6.92 -20.61 21.35
C TRP A 68 -7.80 -21.11 22.52
N PRO A 69 -8.16 -20.28 23.52
CA PRO A 69 -9.14 -20.66 24.55
C PRO A 69 -10.48 -21.12 23.97
N TRP A 70 -11.00 -20.40 22.98
CA TRP A 70 -12.23 -20.77 22.30
C TRP A 70 -12.16 -22.11 21.57
N ILE A 71 -11.07 -22.38 20.83
CA ILE A 71 -10.85 -23.64 20.11
C ILE A 71 -10.83 -24.83 21.07
N ILE A 72 -10.28 -24.67 22.27
CA ILE A 72 -10.24 -25.74 23.30
C ILE A 72 -11.48 -25.75 24.22
N GLY A 73 -12.55 -25.07 23.83
CA GLY A 73 -13.85 -25.10 24.50
C GLY A 73 -13.95 -24.31 25.79
N LYS A 74 -13.09 -23.29 26.00
CA LYS A 74 -13.19 -22.36 27.14
C LYS A 74 -14.10 -21.21 26.78
N ASP A 75 -14.87 -20.73 27.76
CA ASP A 75 -15.62 -19.49 27.63
C ASP A 75 -14.70 -18.31 27.40
N ILE A 76 -15.02 -17.49 26.44
CA ILE A 76 -14.34 -16.22 26.14
C ILE A 76 -15.33 -15.07 26.26
N ASP A 77 -14.88 -13.93 26.75
CA ASP A 77 -15.68 -12.71 26.74
C ASP A 77 -15.62 -12.09 25.33
N PRO A 78 -16.75 -12.07 24.57
CA PRO A 78 -16.80 -11.44 23.26
C PRO A 78 -16.53 -9.93 23.32
N HIS A 79 -16.72 -9.31 24.48
CA HIS A 79 -16.54 -7.87 24.72
C HIS A 79 -15.22 -7.54 25.45
N ASP A 80 -14.23 -8.46 25.43
CA ASP A 80 -12.91 -8.16 25.98
C ASP A 80 -12.21 -7.06 25.19
N HIS A 81 -12.13 -5.88 25.81
CA HIS A 81 -11.44 -4.69 25.31
C HIS A 81 -10.05 -4.50 25.94
N SER A 82 -9.48 -5.48 26.61
CA SER A 82 -8.20 -5.37 27.30
C SER A 82 -7.03 -5.00 26.38
N GLN A 83 -7.15 -5.27 25.09
CA GLN A 83 -6.15 -4.96 24.04
C GLN A 83 -6.57 -3.76 23.17
N HIS A 84 -7.55 -2.95 23.60
CA HIS A 84 -8.07 -1.84 22.81
C HIS A 84 -7.59 -0.48 23.35
N GLY A 85 -7.21 0.43 22.43
CA GLY A 85 -6.69 1.76 22.73
C GLY A 85 -5.18 1.81 23.00
N ALA A 86 -4.63 3.02 23.02
CA ALA A 86 -3.24 3.28 23.39
C ALA A 86 -3.20 4.29 24.53
N TYR A 87 -2.61 3.90 25.65
CA TYR A 87 -2.44 4.71 26.87
C TYR A 87 -0.98 5.09 27.09
N SER A 88 -0.05 4.44 26.32
CA SER A 88 1.37 4.74 26.30
C SER A 88 1.97 4.49 24.90
N TRP A 89 3.14 5.08 24.63
CA TRP A 89 3.87 4.82 23.39
C TRP A 89 4.22 3.33 23.18
N ARG A 90 4.30 2.54 24.26
CA ARG A 90 4.60 1.10 24.22
C ARG A 90 3.45 0.28 23.63
N ASP A 91 2.22 0.80 23.65
CA ASP A 91 1.05 0.08 23.16
C ASP A 91 1.03 -0.01 21.62
N TYR A 92 1.79 0.87 20.94
CA TYR A 92 2.02 0.79 19.51
C TYR A 92 2.99 -0.35 19.11
N PHE A 93 3.65 -1.02 20.05
CA PHE A 93 4.54 -2.16 19.82
C PHE A 93 3.98 -3.48 20.36
N LYS A 94 2.68 -3.51 20.60
CA LYS A 94 1.95 -4.69 21.08
C LYS A 94 0.85 -5.06 20.09
N PHE A 95 0.30 -6.26 20.26
CA PHE A 95 -0.96 -6.61 19.63
C PHE A 95 -2.05 -5.70 20.18
N ASN A 96 -2.74 -5.01 19.29
CA ASN A 96 -3.77 -4.04 19.66
C ASN A 96 -4.94 -4.15 18.70
N THR A 97 -6.16 -4.00 19.18
CA THR A 97 -7.38 -4.17 18.40
C THR A 97 -8.02 -2.85 17.98
N ASP A 98 -7.58 -1.70 18.50
CA ASP A 98 -8.08 -0.38 18.10
C ASP A 98 -7.60 -0.02 16.69
N HIS A 99 -8.54 0.24 15.78
CA HIS A 99 -8.25 0.58 14.40
C HIS A 99 -7.35 1.80 14.24
N LYS A 100 -7.39 2.77 15.17
CA LYS A 100 -6.54 3.97 15.15
C LYS A 100 -5.09 3.62 15.47
N VAL A 101 -4.90 2.74 16.46
CA VAL A 101 -3.56 2.25 16.85
C VAL A 101 -2.97 1.44 15.70
N ILE A 102 -3.75 0.52 15.12
CA ILE A 102 -3.33 -0.28 13.97
C ILE A 102 -3.01 0.62 12.77
N GLY A 103 -3.84 1.64 12.51
CA GLY A 103 -3.59 2.62 11.45
C GLY A 103 -2.25 3.34 11.62
N ILE A 104 -1.91 3.77 12.84
CA ILE A 104 -0.62 4.40 13.15
C ILE A 104 0.54 3.40 13.03
N GLN A 105 0.36 2.15 13.48
CA GLN A 105 1.34 1.08 13.32
C GLN A 105 1.68 0.86 11.83
N TYR A 106 0.66 0.74 10.97
CA TYR A 106 0.84 0.65 9.52
C TYR A 106 1.60 1.86 8.97
N ILE A 107 1.15 3.08 9.26
CA ILE A 107 1.74 4.32 8.74
C ILE A 107 3.21 4.44 9.16
N ALA A 108 3.53 4.23 10.43
CA ALA A 108 4.90 4.36 10.94
C ALA A 108 5.83 3.30 10.33
N PHE A 109 5.38 2.05 10.30
CA PHE A 109 6.16 0.95 9.75
C PHE A 109 6.39 1.09 8.24
N THR A 110 5.34 1.36 7.47
CA THR A 110 5.44 1.49 6.02
C THR A 110 6.26 2.70 5.62
N PHE A 111 6.20 3.81 6.37
CA PHE A 111 7.03 4.97 6.12
C PHE A 111 8.51 4.69 6.42
N MET A 112 8.83 3.90 7.44
CA MET A 112 10.19 3.41 7.66
C MET A 112 10.68 2.59 6.45
N MET A 113 9.83 1.70 5.92
CA MET A 113 10.17 0.91 4.73
C MET A 113 10.28 1.75 3.46
N PHE A 114 9.51 2.84 3.35
CA PHE A 114 9.70 3.85 2.29
C PHE A 114 11.11 4.48 2.33
N LEU A 115 11.61 4.81 3.52
CA LEU A 115 12.96 5.34 3.66
C LEU A 115 14.02 4.30 3.29
N ILE A 116 13.85 3.04 3.70
CA ILE A 116 14.77 1.94 3.36
C ILE A 116 14.77 1.68 1.84
N GLY A 117 13.61 1.50 1.23
CA GLY A 117 13.48 1.30 -0.21
C GLY A 117 13.97 2.51 -1.01
N GLY A 118 13.73 3.73 -0.51
CA GLY A 118 14.27 4.97 -1.07
C GLY A 118 15.81 5.03 -1.00
N MET A 119 16.40 4.55 0.09
CA MET A 119 17.85 4.48 0.22
C MET A 119 18.48 3.53 -0.81
N PHE A 120 17.85 2.39 -1.10
CA PHE A 120 18.28 1.52 -2.20
C PHE A 120 18.27 2.26 -3.55
N ALA A 121 17.24 3.09 -3.79
CA ALA A 121 17.19 3.93 -4.98
C ALA A 121 18.33 4.95 -5.02
N MET A 122 18.69 5.57 -3.90
CA MET A 122 19.82 6.50 -3.85
C MET A 122 21.15 5.80 -4.19
N VAL A 123 21.35 4.56 -3.73
CA VAL A 123 22.58 3.80 -4.01
C VAL A 123 22.70 3.48 -5.50
N PHE A 124 21.67 2.92 -6.14
CA PHE A 124 21.77 2.64 -7.58
C PHE A 124 21.71 3.91 -8.45
N ARG A 125 21.18 5.04 -7.96
CA ARG A 125 21.30 6.33 -8.64
C ARG A 125 22.71 6.93 -8.51
N ALA A 126 23.42 6.65 -7.42
CA ALA A 126 24.84 6.99 -7.31
C ALA A 126 25.67 6.22 -8.35
N GLU A 127 25.40 4.91 -8.54
CA GLU A 127 26.01 4.09 -9.60
C GLU A 127 25.79 4.71 -10.97
N LEU A 128 24.56 5.08 -11.30
CA LEU A 128 24.19 5.63 -12.60
C LEU A 128 24.56 7.12 -12.78
N ALA A 129 25.23 7.77 -11.82
CA ALA A 129 25.56 9.19 -11.96
C ALA A 129 26.54 9.47 -13.09
N ARG A 130 27.38 8.50 -13.46
CA ARG A 130 28.37 8.56 -14.55
C ARG A 130 28.39 7.23 -15.29
N PRO A 131 28.79 7.20 -16.58
CA PRO A 131 29.04 5.96 -17.31
C PRO A 131 30.19 5.16 -16.66
N GLY A 132 30.16 3.85 -16.83
CA GLY A 132 31.07 2.88 -16.22
C GLY A 132 30.70 2.51 -14.80
N TYR A 133 31.27 1.42 -14.30
CA TYR A 133 31.00 0.92 -12.95
C TYR A 133 31.67 1.81 -11.89
N GLN A 134 30.89 2.24 -10.89
CA GLN A 134 31.33 3.13 -9.84
C GLN A 134 31.41 2.43 -8.48
N LEU A 135 30.32 1.78 -8.05
CA LEU A 135 30.10 1.28 -6.69
C LEU A 135 29.63 -0.18 -6.66
N LEU A 136 28.91 -0.63 -7.68
CA LEU A 136 28.14 -1.86 -7.68
C LEU A 136 28.56 -2.79 -8.82
N SER A 137 28.58 -4.10 -8.55
CA SER A 137 28.55 -5.09 -9.62
C SER A 137 27.14 -5.21 -10.22
N ASP A 138 27.00 -5.82 -11.41
CA ASP A 138 25.71 -6.06 -12.05
C ASP A 138 24.72 -6.77 -11.13
N GLN A 139 25.16 -7.80 -10.42
CA GLN A 139 24.32 -8.55 -9.50
C GLN A 139 23.87 -7.72 -8.31
N GLN A 140 24.76 -6.93 -7.71
CA GLN A 140 24.41 -6.02 -6.62
C GLN A 140 23.42 -4.94 -7.08
N TYR A 141 23.62 -4.41 -8.27
CA TYR A 141 22.72 -3.43 -8.87
C TYR A 141 21.32 -4.03 -9.11
N ASN A 142 21.24 -5.21 -9.73
CA ASN A 142 19.97 -5.90 -9.97
C ASN A 142 19.26 -6.29 -8.67
N ALA A 143 20.02 -6.71 -7.64
CA ALA A 143 19.48 -7.00 -6.32
C ALA A 143 18.84 -5.74 -5.67
N LEU A 144 19.54 -4.60 -5.71
CA LEU A 144 19.02 -3.35 -5.14
C LEU A 144 17.79 -2.82 -5.88
N ILE A 145 17.76 -2.89 -7.22
CA ILE A 145 16.57 -2.52 -8.01
C ILE A 145 15.40 -3.43 -7.66
N SER A 146 15.64 -4.74 -7.56
CA SER A 146 14.61 -5.72 -7.23
C SER A 146 14.04 -5.47 -5.83
N GLN A 147 14.89 -5.28 -4.83
CA GLN A 147 14.50 -4.94 -3.46
C GLN A 147 13.75 -3.60 -3.38
N HIS A 148 14.27 -2.55 -4.05
CA HIS A 148 13.58 -1.26 -4.11
C HIS A 148 12.15 -1.43 -4.61
N ALA A 149 11.96 -2.11 -5.74
CA ALA A 149 10.65 -2.27 -6.34
C ALA A 149 9.68 -3.05 -5.44
N VAL A 150 10.12 -4.17 -4.86
CA VAL A 150 9.30 -5.01 -4.00
C VAL A 150 8.89 -4.29 -2.71
N ILE A 151 9.84 -3.62 -2.05
CA ILE A 151 9.56 -2.86 -0.83
C ILE A 151 8.60 -1.70 -1.12
N MET A 152 8.83 -0.95 -2.20
CA MET A 152 7.97 0.18 -2.54
C MET A 152 6.54 -0.25 -2.89
N ILE A 153 6.38 -1.37 -3.58
CA ILE A 153 5.05 -1.84 -4.03
C ILE A 153 4.33 -2.56 -2.89
N PHE A 154 4.91 -3.65 -2.36
CA PHE A 154 4.21 -4.56 -1.46
C PHE A 154 4.25 -4.15 0.02
N VAL A 155 5.26 -3.38 0.42
CA VAL A 155 5.48 -3.05 1.84
C VAL A 155 5.20 -1.59 2.15
N PHE A 156 5.27 -0.70 1.17
CA PHE A 156 4.97 0.72 1.36
C PHE A 156 3.64 1.14 0.73
N LEU A 157 3.51 1.16 -0.61
CA LEU A 157 2.38 1.82 -1.28
C LEU A 157 1.01 1.21 -0.92
N VAL A 158 0.89 -0.11 -0.98
CA VAL A 158 -0.38 -0.76 -0.65
C VAL A 158 -0.70 -0.64 0.85
N PRO A 159 0.24 -0.98 1.77
CA PRO A 159 -0.09 -0.97 3.19
C PRO A 159 -0.20 0.43 3.82
N VAL A 160 0.43 1.47 3.28
CA VAL A 160 0.27 2.83 3.82
C VAL A 160 -1.16 3.34 3.63
N PHE A 161 -1.80 3.01 2.50
CA PHE A 161 -3.20 3.32 2.29
C PHE A 161 -4.12 2.50 3.20
N ALA A 162 -3.76 1.25 3.48
CA ALA A 162 -4.43 0.45 4.51
C ALA A 162 -4.32 1.13 5.89
N GLY A 163 -3.17 1.69 6.23
CA GLY A 163 -2.96 2.46 7.47
C GLY A 163 -3.83 3.70 7.56
N ILE A 164 -3.85 4.53 6.52
CA ILE A 164 -4.72 5.73 6.44
C ILE A 164 -6.19 5.30 6.53
N GLY A 165 -6.58 4.30 5.75
CA GLY A 165 -7.94 3.77 5.75
C GLY A 165 -8.36 3.22 7.12
N ASN A 166 -7.50 2.44 7.79
CA ASN A 166 -7.75 1.94 9.15
C ASN A 166 -8.04 3.10 10.11
N TYR A 167 -7.24 4.16 10.07
CA TYR A 167 -7.46 5.31 10.96
C TYR A 167 -8.75 6.06 10.65
N VAL A 168 -9.03 6.33 9.37
CA VAL A 168 -10.02 7.33 8.95
C VAL A 168 -11.39 6.73 8.62
N ILE A 169 -11.45 5.55 7.99
CA ILE A 169 -12.71 4.99 7.48
C ILE A 169 -13.73 4.69 8.57
N PRO A 170 -13.41 4.06 9.71
CA PRO A 170 -14.40 3.87 10.78
C PRO A 170 -14.95 5.20 11.31
N LEU A 171 -14.09 6.22 11.42
CA LEU A 171 -14.51 7.57 11.82
C LEU A 171 -15.47 8.19 10.78
N MET A 172 -15.19 8.05 9.49
CA MET A 172 -16.06 8.55 8.41
C MET A 172 -17.39 7.80 8.31
N LEU A 173 -17.41 6.51 8.70
CA LEU A 173 -18.61 5.68 8.68
C LEU A 173 -19.49 5.86 9.93
N GLY A 174 -18.95 6.44 11.00
CA GLY A 174 -19.61 6.48 12.29
C GLY A 174 -19.55 5.14 13.04
N ALA A 175 -18.61 4.27 12.67
CA ALA A 175 -18.40 2.96 13.26
C ALA A 175 -17.51 3.06 14.52
N PRO A 176 -17.73 2.22 15.55
CA PRO A 176 -16.89 2.19 16.75
C PRO A 176 -15.51 1.59 16.48
N ASP A 177 -15.39 0.65 15.55
CA ASP A 177 -14.15 -0.01 15.12
C ASP A 177 -14.34 -0.66 13.75
N MET A 178 -13.34 -1.40 13.29
CA MET A 178 -13.44 -2.32 12.14
C MET A 178 -14.28 -3.56 12.50
N ALA A 179 -14.87 -4.22 11.50
CA ALA A 179 -15.73 -5.40 11.72
C ALA A 179 -15.01 -6.57 12.40
N PHE A 180 -13.72 -6.76 12.09
CA PHE A 180 -12.88 -7.85 12.64
C PHE A 180 -11.60 -7.29 13.26
N PRO A 181 -11.64 -6.71 14.50
CA PRO A 181 -10.49 -6.00 15.06
C PRO A 181 -9.25 -6.88 15.26
N ARG A 182 -9.45 -8.16 15.66
CA ARG A 182 -8.34 -9.10 15.85
C ARG A 182 -7.68 -9.55 14.53
N VAL A 183 -8.49 -9.77 13.48
CA VAL A 183 -7.98 -10.05 12.13
C VAL A 183 -7.19 -8.84 11.62
N ASN A 184 -7.68 -7.62 11.90
CA ASN A 184 -7.01 -6.37 11.57
C ASN A 184 -5.63 -6.27 12.23
N ALA A 185 -5.53 -6.62 13.51
CA ALA A 185 -4.25 -6.65 14.22
C ALA A 185 -3.28 -7.69 13.62
N VAL A 186 -3.75 -8.90 13.30
CA VAL A 186 -2.94 -9.94 12.64
C VAL A 186 -2.46 -9.46 11.28
N SER A 187 -3.32 -8.80 10.49
CA SER A 187 -2.93 -8.30 9.16
C SER A 187 -1.75 -7.33 9.25
N PHE A 188 -1.74 -6.43 10.24
CA PHE A 188 -0.59 -5.56 10.45
C PHE A 188 0.67 -6.37 10.80
N TRP A 189 0.61 -7.31 11.77
CA TRP A 189 1.79 -8.02 12.24
C TRP A 189 2.40 -8.98 11.21
N LEU A 190 1.65 -9.41 10.20
CA LEU A 190 2.20 -10.12 9.05
C LEU A 190 3.15 -9.27 8.21
N LEU A 191 2.96 -7.95 8.16
CA LEU A 191 3.76 -7.06 7.32
C LEU A 191 5.22 -6.91 7.80
N PRO A 192 5.52 -6.69 9.11
CA PRO A 192 6.89 -6.73 9.62
C PRO A 192 7.61 -8.05 9.33
N ILE A 193 6.92 -9.18 9.42
CA ILE A 193 7.49 -10.51 9.13
C ILE A 193 7.82 -10.62 7.64
N ALA A 194 6.90 -10.25 6.77
CA ALA A 194 7.12 -10.22 5.33
C ALA A 194 8.33 -9.36 4.98
N SER A 195 8.45 -8.18 5.59
CA SER A 195 9.57 -7.26 5.37
C SER A 195 10.89 -7.83 5.87
N PHE A 196 10.88 -8.47 7.03
CA PHE A 196 12.06 -9.15 7.56
C PHE A 196 12.50 -10.27 6.60
N THR A 197 11.58 -11.08 6.09
CA THR A 197 11.88 -12.14 5.13
C THR A 197 12.48 -11.57 3.84
N LEU A 198 11.93 -10.47 3.31
CA LEU A 198 12.46 -9.79 2.12
C LEU A 198 13.88 -9.27 2.35
N LEU A 199 14.13 -8.58 3.47
CA LEU A 199 15.44 -8.00 3.77
C LEU A 199 16.48 -9.08 4.07
N THR A 200 16.11 -10.19 4.74
CA THR A 200 17.05 -11.28 5.00
C THR A 200 17.48 -12.02 3.73
N SER A 201 16.78 -11.84 2.59
CA SER A 201 17.20 -12.39 1.30
C SER A 201 18.62 -11.93 0.90
N PHE A 202 19.08 -10.75 1.35
CA PHE A 202 20.46 -10.30 1.12
C PHE A 202 21.51 -11.26 1.69
N ALA A 203 21.24 -11.90 2.84
CA ALA A 203 22.11 -12.90 3.42
C ALA A 203 22.18 -14.20 2.62
N PHE A 204 21.23 -14.42 1.70
CA PHE A 204 21.12 -15.60 0.85
C PHE A 204 21.32 -15.28 -0.64
N GLY A 205 22.14 -14.30 -0.94
CA GLY A 205 22.48 -13.88 -2.30
C GLY A 205 21.46 -12.92 -2.95
N SER A 206 20.43 -12.51 -2.20
CA SER A 206 19.33 -11.66 -2.69
C SER A 206 18.51 -12.30 -3.82
N PHE A 207 17.70 -11.50 -4.48
CA PHE A 207 17.00 -11.86 -5.72
C PHE A 207 17.26 -10.77 -6.77
N ASP A 208 17.56 -11.18 -7.97
CA ASP A 208 18.00 -10.34 -9.08
C ASP A 208 17.10 -10.43 -10.32
N ALA A 209 16.06 -11.28 -10.26
CA ALA A 209 15.07 -11.45 -11.32
C ALA A 209 14.08 -10.29 -11.45
N GLY A 210 14.26 -9.21 -10.69
CA GLY A 210 13.30 -8.11 -10.59
C GLY A 210 12.05 -8.47 -9.80
N TRP A 211 11.19 -7.47 -9.54
CA TRP A 211 9.96 -7.65 -8.77
C TRP A 211 8.93 -8.58 -9.44
N THR A 212 9.07 -8.81 -10.74
CA THR A 212 8.20 -9.71 -11.51
C THR A 212 8.60 -11.17 -11.38
N GLY A 213 9.88 -11.45 -11.07
CA GLY A 213 10.38 -12.81 -10.87
C GLY A 213 10.07 -13.76 -12.02
N TYR A 214 10.29 -13.36 -13.28
CA TYR A 214 9.94 -14.19 -14.42
C TYR A 214 10.75 -15.48 -14.50
N PRO A 215 10.12 -16.64 -14.81
CA PRO A 215 10.82 -17.79 -15.33
C PRO A 215 11.44 -17.42 -16.70
N THR A 216 12.57 -17.79 -17.08
CA THR A 216 13.59 -18.70 -16.54
C THR A 216 14.59 -17.98 -15.61
N LEU A 217 14.53 -16.65 -15.54
CA LEU A 217 15.50 -15.85 -14.78
C LEU A 217 15.43 -16.18 -13.28
N GLN A 218 14.21 -16.32 -12.72
CA GLN A 218 14.05 -16.67 -11.31
C GLN A 218 14.64 -18.05 -10.94
N GLU A 219 14.70 -18.99 -11.89
CA GLU A 219 15.27 -20.33 -11.67
C GLU A 219 16.78 -20.27 -11.46
N GLN A 220 17.45 -19.30 -12.08
CA GLN A 220 18.88 -19.05 -12.00
C GLN A 220 19.26 -18.15 -10.83
N SER A 221 18.29 -17.43 -10.24
CA SER A 221 18.52 -16.53 -9.11
C SER A 221 18.92 -17.29 -7.84
N PRO A 222 19.71 -16.68 -6.94
CA PRO A 222 20.07 -17.27 -5.65
C PRO A 222 18.84 -17.64 -4.79
N TYR A 223 19.07 -18.29 -3.64
CA TYR A 223 18.00 -18.70 -2.72
C TYR A 223 17.16 -17.49 -2.21
N GLY A 224 17.72 -16.31 -2.18
CA GLY A 224 16.97 -15.06 -1.89
C GLY A 224 15.72 -14.89 -2.73
N GLN A 225 15.62 -15.49 -3.92
CA GLN A 225 14.42 -15.49 -4.76
C GLN A 225 13.26 -16.28 -4.10
N THR A 226 13.54 -17.37 -3.42
CA THR A 226 12.53 -18.11 -2.64
C THR A 226 12.04 -17.28 -1.45
N LEU A 227 12.94 -16.55 -0.78
CA LEU A 227 12.56 -15.62 0.29
C LEU A 227 11.72 -14.46 -0.22
N PHE A 228 11.99 -13.96 -1.43
CA PHE A 228 11.10 -12.99 -2.08
C PHE A 228 9.68 -13.56 -2.26
N GLN A 229 9.55 -14.78 -2.77
CA GLN A 229 8.24 -15.43 -2.97
C GLN A 229 7.48 -15.55 -1.64
N ILE A 230 8.14 -16.05 -0.58
CA ILE A 230 7.55 -16.18 0.76
C ILE A 230 7.13 -14.81 1.31
N GLY A 231 8.01 -13.82 1.26
CA GLY A 231 7.73 -12.47 1.76
C GLY A 231 6.57 -11.79 1.02
N ALA A 232 6.51 -11.93 -0.31
CA ALA A 232 5.43 -11.39 -1.13
C ALA A 232 4.08 -12.08 -0.85
N ILE A 233 4.06 -13.41 -0.65
CA ILE A 233 2.86 -14.15 -0.26
C ILE A 233 2.36 -13.69 1.12
N MET A 234 3.24 -13.47 2.10
CA MET A 234 2.88 -12.98 3.43
C MET A 234 2.30 -11.57 3.35
N ALA A 235 2.91 -10.66 2.58
CA ALA A 235 2.38 -9.31 2.36
C ALA A 235 1.00 -9.33 1.65
N GLY A 236 0.82 -10.23 0.68
CA GLY A 236 -0.46 -10.49 0.03
C GLY A 236 -1.53 -10.98 1.00
N SER A 237 -1.18 -11.91 1.90
CA SER A 237 -2.08 -12.42 2.94
C SER A 237 -2.53 -11.31 3.91
N SER A 238 -1.59 -10.43 4.33
CA SER A 238 -1.89 -9.21 5.09
C SER A 238 -2.92 -8.34 4.36
N SER A 239 -2.71 -8.10 3.08
CA SER A 239 -3.58 -7.26 2.25
C SER A 239 -4.98 -7.85 2.10
N ILE A 240 -5.11 -9.16 1.88
CA ILE A 240 -6.42 -9.86 1.79
C ILE A 240 -7.19 -9.72 3.12
N ALA A 241 -6.54 -9.98 4.26
CA ALA A 241 -7.15 -9.87 5.58
C ALA A 241 -7.68 -8.45 5.84
N THR A 242 -6.89 -7.43 5.50
CA THR A 242 -7.28 -6.02 5.58
C THR A 242 -8.44 -5.69 4.65
N ALA A 243 -8.42 -6.16 3.41
CA ALA A 243 -9.45 -5.87 2.41
C ALA A 243 -10.80 -6.50 2.77
N VAL A 244 -10.82 -7.76 3.24
CA VAL A 244 -12.03 -8.40 3.75
C VAL A 244 -12.63 -7.59 4.90
N ASN A 245 -11.78 -7.11 5.80
CA ASN A 245 -12.22 -6.30 6.92
C ASN A 245 -12.83 -4.96 6.47
N PHE A 246 -12.19 -4.25 5.54
CA PHE A 246 -12.78 -3.03 4.97
C PHE A 246 -14.11 -3.29 4.26
N LEU A 247 -14.21 -4.35 3.44
CA LEU A 247 -15.46 -4.68 2.76
C LEU A 247 -16.60 -4.87 3.74
N VAL A 248 -16.39 -5.69 4.78
CA VAL A 248 -17.42 -5.95 5.77
C VAL A 248 -17.75 -4.69 6.57
N THR A 249 -16.75 -3.95 7.04
CA THR A 249 -16.96 -2.69 7.78
C THR A 249 -17.77 -1.68 6.95
N ILE A 250 -17.39 -1.45 5.69
CA ILE A 250 -18.07 -0.47 4.82
C ILE A 250 -19.50 -0.92 4.50
N VAL A 251 -19.74 -2.21 4.32
CA VAL A 251 -21.08 -2.70 3.96
C VAL A 251 -22.00 -2.76 5.17
N THR A 252 -21.51 -3.18 6.34
CA THR A 252 -22.37 -3.52 7.49
C THR A 252 -22.39 -2.50 8.61
N MET A 253 -21.35 -1.64 8.74
CA MET A 253 -21.17 -0.79 9.92
C MET A 253 -21.36 0.72 9.64
N ARG A 254 -22.04 1.06 8.55
CA ARG A 254 -22.40 2.47 8.27
C ARG A 254 -23.40 2.98 9.29
N ALA A 255 -23.18 4.22 9.75
CA ALA A 255 -24.10 4.92 10.62
C ALA A 255 -25.53 5.01 10.00
N PRO A 256 -26.59 4.99 10.81
CA PRO A 256 -27.95 5.15 10.34
C PRO A 256 -28.12 6.39 9.44
N GLY A 257 -28.78 6.21 8.30
CA GLY A 257 -28.97 7.25 7.28
C GLY A 257 -27.82 7.41 6.29
N MET A 258 -26.69 6.72 6.47
CA MET A 258 -25.59 6.70 5.49
C MET A 258 -25.89 5.69 4.37
N THR A 259 -26.63 6.14 3.37
CA THR A 259 -26.78 5.39 2.12
C THR A 259 -25.48 5.41 1.31
N LEU A 260 -25.36 4.56 0.29
CA LEU A 260 -24.18 4.50 -0.56
C LEU A 260 -23.80 5.89 -1.15
N PHE A 261 -24.79 6.67 -1.58
CA PHE A 261 -24.56 8.01 -2.14
C PHE A 261 -24.48 9.13 -1.08
N ARG A 262 -24.36 8.77 0.19
CA ARG A 262 -24.00 9.68 1.28
C ARG A 262 -22.65 9.33 1.89
N MET A 263 -21.95 8.30 1.36
CA MET A 263 -20.60 7.95 1.80
C MET A 263 -19.56 8.94 1.26
N PRO A 264 -18.52 9.29 2.03
CA PRO A 264 -17.36 9.99 1.52
C PRO A 264 -16.67 9.25 0.36
N LEU A 265 -16.03 9.97 -0.56
CA LEU A 265 -15.39 9.38 -1.76
C LEU A 265 -14.17 8.53 -1.41
N LEU A 266 -13.50 8.80 -0.29
CA LEU A 266 -12.44 7.93 0.23
C LEU A 266 -12.99 6.55 0.59
N VAL A 267 -14.20 6.48 1.14
CA VAL A 267 -14.86 5.21 1.46
C VAL A 267 -15.23 4.44 0.17
N TRP A 268 -15.74 5.12 -0.85
CA TRP A 268 -15.98 4.53 -2.18
C TRP A 268 -14.70 3.99 -2.84
N ALA A 269 -13.61 4.76 -2.76
CA ALA A 269 -12.32 4.34 -3.30
C ALA A 269 -11.79 3.09 -2.59
N ASN A 270 -11.89 3.04 -1.26
CA ASN A 270 -11.46 1.88 -0.49
C ASN A 270 -12.38 0.66 -0.69
N LEU A 271 -13.69 0.85 -0.90
CA LEU A 271 -14.61 -0.24 -1.27
C LEU A 271 -14.17 -0.89 -2.59
N ALA A 272 -13.91 -0.08 -3.62
CA ALA A 272 -13.44 -0.55 -4.92
C ALA A 272 -12.06 -1.22 -4.82
N THR A 273 -11.13 -0.62 -4.08
CA THR A 273 -9.80 -1.17 -3.84
C THR A 273 -9.85 -2.52 -3.11
N SER A 274 -10.67 -2.63 -2.07
CA SER A 274 -10.80 -3.87 -1.30
C SER A 274 -11.39 -5.01 -2.14
N ALA A 275 -12.34 -4.71 -3.02
CA ALA A 275 -12.86 -5.67 -3.99
C ALA A 275 -11.76 -6.16 -4.95
N LEU A 276 -10.90 -5.24 -5.45
CA LEU A 276 -9.75 -5.60 -6.28
C LEU A 276 -8.77 -6.51 -5.52
N VAL A 277 -8.41 -6.16 -4.27
CA VAL A 277 -7.47 -6.96 -3.47
C VAL A 277 -7.96 -8.38 -3.28
N VAL A 278 -9.22 -8.56 -2.85
CA VAL A 278 -9.79 -9.88 -2.58
C VAL A 278 -9.86 -10.72 -3.86
N ALA A 279 -10.24 -10.11 -4.98
CA ALA A 279 -10.40 -10.84 -6.23
C ALA A 279 -9.07 -11.14 -6.94
N ALA A 280 -8.08 -10.23 -6.88
CA ALA A 280 -6.86 -10.35 -7.68
C ALA A 280 -5.71 -11.03 -6.93
N THR A 281 -5.51 -10.75 -5.63
CA THR A 281 -4.33 -11.21 -4.88
C THR A 281 -4.14 -12.74 -4.86
N PRO A 282 -5.20 -13.59 -4.84
CA PRO A 282 -5.02 -15.02 -4.93
C PRO A 282 -4.28 -15.51 -6.18
N PHE A 283 -4.39 -14.79 -7.32
CA PHE A 283 -3.69 -15.16 -8.56
C PHE A 283 -2.17 -15.01 -8.43
N VAL A 284 -1.69 -13.89 -7.88
CA VAL A 284 -0.24 -13.75 -7.68
C VAL A 284 0.28 -14.70 -6.61
N ALA A 285 -0.48 -14.93 -5.55
CA ALA A 285 -0.12 -15.92 -4.55
C ALA A 285 0.03 -17.31 -5.18
N GLY A 286 -0.93 -17.73 -6.03
CA GLY A 286 -0.86 -18.97 -6.79
C GLY A 286 0.36 -19.05 -7.70
N ALA A 287 0.64 -17.98 -8.48
CA ALA A 287 1.82 -17.92 -9.34
C ALA A 287 3.13 -18.07 -8.54
N LEU A 288 3.24 -17.37 -7.40
CA LEU A 288 4.43 -17.42 -6.56
C LEU A 288 4.58 -18.77 -5.85
N PHE A 289 3.48 -19.43 -5.41
CA PHE A 289 3.53 -20.79 -4.85
C PHE A 289 3.97 -21.80 -5.89
N MET A 290 3.39 -21.79 -7.10
CA MET A 290 3.80 -22.69 -8.18
C MET A 290 5.26 -22.49 -8.56
N ALA A 291 5.71 -21.23 -8.66
CA ALA A 291 7.10 -20.91 -8.94
C ALA A 291 8.06 -21.35 -7.81
N MET A 292 7.62 -21.25 -6.55
CA MET A 292 8.38 -21.76 -5.41
C MET A 292 8.46 -23.29 -5.44
N PHE A 293 7.40 -24.00 -5.82
CA PHE A 293 7.44 -25.46 -5.98
C PHE A 293 8.36 -25.89 -7.12
N ASP A 294 8.39 -25.15 -8.24
CA ASP A 294 9.38 -25.42 -9.30
C ASP A 294 10.81 -25.33 -8.76
N ARG A 295 11.11 -24.33 -7.91
CA ARG A 295 12.44 -24.13 -7.33
C ARG A 295 12.81 -25.14 -6.25
N GLU A 296 11.88 -25.47 -5.34
CA GLU A 296 12.17 -26.23 -4.11
C GLU A 296 11.77 -27.70 -4.18
N MET A 297 10.83 -28.05 -5.05
CA MET A 297 10.29 -29.40 -5.18
C MET A 297 10.54 -30.03 -6.55
N GLY A 298 11.14 -29.29 -7.50
CA GLY A 298 11.41 -29.77 -8.85
C GLY A 298 10.15 -30.03 -9.68
N THR A 299 9.05 -29.33 -9.39
CA THR A 299 7.89 -29.31 -10.29
C THR A 299 8.19 -28.49 -11.53
N HIS A 300 7.35 -28.58 -12.56
CA HIS A 300 7.57 -27.94 -13.85
C HIS A 300 6.34 -27.14 -14.31
N PHE A 301 5.72 -26.37 -13.43
CA PHE A 301 4.61 -25.49 -13.82
C PHE A 301 5.04 -24.47 -14.87
N PHE A 302 6.21 -23.86 -14.65
CA PHE A 302 6.72 -22.76 -15.47
C PHE A 302 8.10 -23.07 -16.07
N THR A 303 8.81 -24.08 -15.58
CA THR A 303 10.14 -24.48 -16.07
C THR A 303 10.05 -25.12 -17.44
N ILE A 304 10.57 -24.43 -18.47
CA ILE A 304 10.44 -24.82 -19.89
C ILE A 304 11.06 -26.18 -20.16
N ALA A 305 12.22 -26.48 -19.57
CA ALA A 305 12.92 -27.75 -19.75
C ALA A 305 12.11 -28.99 -19.33
N GLY A 306 11.16 -28.82 -18.41
CA GLY A 306 10.24 -29.87 -17.96
C GLY A 306 8.85 -29.83 -18.62
N GLY A 307 8.66 -28.99 -19.65
CA GLY A 307 7.38 -28.86 -20.35
C GLY A 307 6.46 -27.79 -19.77
N GLY A 308 6.92 -26.97 -18.81
CA GLY A 308 6.19 -25.86 -18.25
C GLY A 308 6.12 -24.65 -19.18
N SER A 309 5.32 -23.63 -18.79
CA SER A 309 5.10 -22.45 -19.62
C SER A 309 5.46 -21.14 -18.89
N ALA A 310 6.57 -20.51 -19.27
CA ALA A 310 6.94 -19.18 -18.77
C ALA A 310 5.90 -18.09 -19.13
N LEU A 311 5.21 -18.24 -20.26
CA LEU A 311 4.14 -17.34 -20.67
C LEU A 311 2.92 -17.45 -19.76
N ALA A 312 2.58 -18.67 -19.30
CA ALA A 312 1.49 -18.88 -18.35
C ALA A 312 1.76 -18.16 -17.01
N TYR A 313 3.02 -18.19 -16.51
CA TYR A 313 3.40 -17.38 -15.36
C TYR A 313 3.09 -15.90 -15.58
N GLN A 314 3.49 -15.34 -16.72
CA GLN A 314 3.29 -13.93 -17.02
C GLN A 314 1.79 -13.57 -17.06
N HIS A 315 0.94 -14.41 -17.64
CA HIS A 315 -0.51 -14.18 -17.62
C HIS A 315 -1.09 -14.17 -16.22
N ILE A 316 -0.77 -15.16 -15.38
CA ILE A 316 -1.29 -15.26 -14.00
C ILE A 316 -0.74 -14.10 -13.15
N PHE A 317 0.55 -13.79 -13.29
CA PHE A 317 1.20 -12.69 -12.56
C PHE A 317 0.56 -11.33 -12.89
N TRP A 318 0.37 -11.02 -14.18
CA TRP A 318 -0.19 -9.74 -14.60
C TRP A 318 -1.69 -9.63 -14.40
N PHE A 319 -2.41 -10.74 -14.37
CA PHE A 319 -3.83 -10.77 -14.00
C PHE A 319 -4.07 -10.24 -12.57
N TYR A 320 -3.07 -10.32 -11.72
CA TYR A 320 -3.03 -9.59 -10.45
C TYR A 320 -2.35 -8.24 -10.59
N SER A 321 -1.15 -8.20 -11.18
CA SER A 321 -0.25 -7.05 -11.01
C SER A 321 -0.75 -5.80 -11.72
N HIS A 322 -1.63 -5.92 -12.72
CA HIS A 322 -2.33 -4.78 -13.27
C HIS A 322 -3.45 -4.28 -12.32
N PRO A 323 -4.42 -5.08 -11.86
CA PRO A 323 -5.29 -4.67 -10.74
C PRO A 323 -4.54 -4.06 -9.55
N ALA A 324 -3.34 -4.56 -9.24
CA ALA A 324 -2.51 -4.04 -8.16
C ALA A 324 -2.11 -2.56 -8.36
N VAL A 325 -1.85 -2.11 -9.60
CA VAL A 325 -1.55 -0.69 -9.83
C VAL A 325 -2.76 0.20 -9.53
N TYR A 326 -3.99 -0.31 -9.72
CA TYR A 326 -5.20 0.40 -9.29
C TYR A 326 -5.43 0.31 -7.78
N ILE A 327 -5.06 -0.78 -7.13
CA ILE A 327 -5.01 -0.90 -5.66
C ILE A 327 -4.09 0.18 -5.07
N MET A 328 -2.98 0.48 -5.74
CA MET A 328 -2.01 1.50 -5.31
C MET A 328 -2.46 2.95 -5.54
N VAL A 329 -3.41 3.22 -6.42
CA VAL A 329 -3.77 4.61 -6.77
C VAL A 329 -5.20 5.01 -6.36
N LEU A 330 -6.16 4.08 -6.36
CA LEU A 330 -7.57 4.39 -6.05
C LEU A 330 -7.78 5.01 -4.66
N PRO A 331 -7.15 4.52 -3.57
CA PRO A 331 -7.28 5.17 -2.27
C PRO A 331 -6.76 6.61 -2.30
N GLY A 332 -5.66 6.86 -3.06
CA GLY A 332 -5.14 8.20 -3.30
C GLY A 332 -6.16 9.11 -3.99
N PHE A 333 -6.91 8.61 -4.98
CA PHE A 333 -7.99 9.37 -5.61
C PHE A 333 -9.10 9.72 -4.62
N GLY A 334 -9.38 8.83 -3.66
CA GLY A 334 -10.28 9.11 -2.56
C GLY A 334 -9.77 10.26 -1.69
N ILE A 335 -8.51 10.20 -1.25
CA ILE A 335 -7.85 11.25 -0.46
C ILE A 335 -7.93 12.60 -1.18
N ILE A 336 -7.60 12.65 -2.47
CA ILE A 336 -7.63 13.89 -3.26
C ILE A 336 -9.03 14.47 -3.34
N SER A 337 -10.05 13.63 -3.45
CA SER A 337 -11.45 14.09 -3.46
C SER A 337 -11.83 14.77 -2.14
N GLU A 338 -11.41 14.22 -0.99
CA GLU A 338 -11.64 14.83 0.33
C GLU A 338 -10.88 16.16 0.48
N VAL A 339 -9.60 16.17 0.10
CA VAL A 339 -8.75 17.34 0.22
C VAL A 339 -9.25 18.48 -0.65
N ILE A 340 -9.50 18.23 -1.94
CA ILE A 340 -9.94 19.28 -2.88
C ILE A 340 -11.29 19.85 -2.44
N ALA A 341 -12.30 19.04 -2.13
CA ALA A 341 -13.61 19.54 -1.72
C ALA A 341 -13.51 20.42 -0.47
N THR A 342 -12.74 19.97 0.52
CA THR A 342 -12.58 20.69 1.80
C THR A 342 -11.82 22.00 1.61
N HIS A 343 -10.78 22.04 0.78
CA HIS A 343 -9.92 23.22 0.62
C HIS A 343 -10.37 24.16 -0.52
N ALA A 344 -11.22 23.70 -1.45
CA ALA A 344 -11.93 24.55 -2.41
C ALA A 344 -13.25 25.09 -1.85
N ARG A 345 -13.72 24.59 -0.70
CA ARG A 345 -14.99 25.01 -0.05
C ARG A 345 -16.19 24.84 -0.98
N LYS A 346 -16.19 23.82 -1.82
CA LYS A 346 -17.19 23.61 -2.84
C LYS A 346 -17.63 22.13 -2.88
N PRO A 347 -18.90 21.83 -3.18
CA PRO A 347 -19.35 20.47 -3.40
C PRO A 347 -18.54 19.78 -4.50
N VAL A 348 -18.29 18.48 -4.35
CA VAL A 348 -17.61 17.70 -5.38
C VAL A 348 -18.43 17.74 -6.67
N PHE A 349 -17.83 18.23 -7.74
CA PHE A 349 -18.45 18.22 -9.06
C PHE A 349 -18.62 16.76 -9.54
N GLY A 350 -19.84 16.41 -9.90
CA GLY A 350 -20.11 15.06 -10.40
C GLY A 350 -19.90 13.92 -9.39
N TYR A 351 -20.21 14.11 -8.10
CA TYR A 351 -19.99 13.14 -7.04
C TYR A 351 -20.34 11.69 -7.45
N ARG A 352 -21.54 11.45 -8.04
CA ARG A 352 -21.94 10.12 -8.49
C ARG A 352 -21.04 9.56 -9.59
N ALA A 353 -20.63 10.40 -10.53
CA ALA A 353 -19.74 10.03 -11.61
C ALA A 353 -18.34 9.63 -11.07
N VAL A 354 -17.84 10.37 -10.05
CA VAL A 354 -16.57 10.03 -9.37
C VAL A 354 -16.68 8.71 -8.59
N ALA A 355 -17.80 8.45 -7.92
CA ALA A 355 -18.04 7.19 -7.22
C ALA A 355 -18.09 6.01 -8.20
N PHE A 356 -18.93 6.10 -9.25
CA PHE A 356 -19.02 5.06 -10.28
C PHE A 356 -17.73 4.86 -11.08
N SER A 357 -16.95 5.92 -11.32
CA SER A 357 -15.66 5.78 -11.98
C SER A 357 -14.66 4.94 -11.16
N SER A 358 -14.74 4.95 -9.82
CA SER A 358 -13.92 4.05 -8.99
C SER A 358 -14.31 2.59 -9.21
N ALA A 359 -15.60 2.27 -9.24
CA ALA A 359 -16.08 0.94 -9.55
C ALA A 359 -15.74 0.53 -11.01
N GLY A 360 -15.89 1.46 -11.96
CA GLY A 360 -15.54 1.23 -13.36
C GLY A 360 -14.06 0.91 -13.56
N ILE A 361 -13.15 1.64 -12.90
CA ILE A 361 -11.71 1.34 -12.92
C ILE A 361 -11.45 -0.06 -12.32
N ALA A 362 -12.10 -0.41 -11.22
CA ALA A 362 -11.92 -1.72 -10.59
C ALA A 362 -12.34 -2.86 -11.53
N VAL A 363 -13.47 -2.74 -12.21
CA VAL A 363 -13.95 -3.77 -13.15
C VAL A 363 -13.05 -3.83 -14.39
N LEU A 364 -12.76 -2.70 -15.03
CA LEU A 364 -11.91 -2.64 -16.23
C LEU A 364 -10.49 -3.12 -15.93
N GLY A 365 -9.98 -2.91 -14.71
CA GLY A 365 -8.65 -3.32 -14.30
C GLY A 365 -8.37 -4.81 -14.53
N PHE A 366 -9.39 -5.68 -14.49
CA PHE A 366 -9.24 -7.11 -14.79
C PHE A 366 -9.20 -7.44 -16.28
N SER A 367 -9.60 -6.53 -17.16
CA SER A 367 -9.69 -6.78 -18.61
C SER A 367 -8.45 -6.36 -19.40
N VAL A 368 -7.42 -5.82 -18.76
CA VAL A 368 -6.32 -5.11 -19.44
C VAL A 368 -4.92 -5.63 -19.11
N TRP A 369 -4.79 -6.66 -18.27
CA TRP A 369 -3.50 -7.15 -17.73
C TRP A 369 -2.44 -7.39 -18.79
N ALA A 370 -2.83 -7.89 -19.97
CA ALA A 370 -1.90 -8.35 -20.98
C ALA A 370 -1.23 -7.23 -21.79
N HIS A 371 -1.55 -5.94 -21.53
CA HIS A 371 -0.75 -4.86 -22.10
C HIS A 371 0.69 -4.82 -21.54
N HIS A 372 0.95 -5.45 -20.40
CA HIS A 372 2.30 -5.66 -19.90
C HIS A 372 3.08 -6.75 -20.68
N MET A 373 2.45 -7.38 -21.66
CA MET A 373 2.94 -8.55 -22.36
C MET A 373 3.01 -8.38 -23.89
N PHE A 374 2.85 -7.17 -24.43
CA PHE A 374 2.84 -6.94 -25.88
C PHE A 374 4.11 -7.42 -26.59
N ALA A 375 5.26 -7.41 -25.88
CA ALA A 375 6.54 -7.90 -26.40
C ALA A 375 6.91 -9.31 -25.88
N SER A 376 6.01 -10.05 -25.21
CA SER A 376 6.31 -11.35 -24.60
C SER A 376 6.13 -12.57 -25.50
N GLY A 377 5.65 -12.37 -26.73
CA GLY A 377 5.28 -13.47 -27.62
C GLY A 377 3.85 -14.01 -27.43
N MET A 378 2.99 -13.26 -26.68
CA MET A 378 1.57 -13.62 -26.55
C MET A 378 0.86 -13.66 -27.90
N GLU A 379 -0.26 -14.37 -27.98
CA GLU A 379 -1.04 -14.56 -29.20
C GLU A 379 -1.50 -13.23 -29.79
N SER A 380 -1.32 -13.08 -31.11
CA SER A 380 -1.58 -11.83 -31.83
C SER A 380 -3.06 -11.40 -31.76
N TRP A 381 -4.00 -12.36 -31.74
CA TRP A 381 -5.43 -12.06 -31.66
C TRP A 381 -5.85 -11.42 -30.33
N LEU A 382 -5.09 -11.65 -29.25
CA LEU A 382 -5.37 -11.08 -27.92
C LEU A 382 -4.84 -9.65 -27.79
N ARG A 383 -3.78 -9.27 -28.51
CA ARG A 383 -3.12 -7.96 -28.37
C ARG A 383 -4.05 -6.78 -28.66
N VAL A 384 -4.79 -6.83 -29.77
CA VAL A 384 -5.64 -5.71 -30.22
C VAL A 384 -6.83 -5.47 -29.28
N PRO A 385 -7.63 -6.48 -28.88
CA PRO A 385 -8.67 -6.31 -27.86
C PRO A 385 -8.15 -5.73 -26.53
N ILE A 386 -7.01 -6.21 -26.05
CA ILE A 386 -6.37 -5.69 -24.82
C ILE A 386 -5.93 -4.23 -24.98
N MET A 387 -5.40 -3.84 -26.13
CA MET A 387 -5.08 -2.45 -26.43
C MET A 387 -6.32 -1.55 -26.29
N PHE A 388 -7.43 -1.90 -26.95
CA PHE A 388 -8.66 -1.11 -26.84
C PHE A 388 -9.24 -1.08 -25.43
N ALA A 389 -9.26 -2.21 -24.73
CA ALA A 389 -9.69 -2.26 -23.34
C ALA A 389 -8.82 -1.37 -22.44
N THR A 390 -7.52 -1.33 -22.69
CA THR A 390 -6.57 -0.47 -21.97
C THR A 390 -6.85 1.01 -22.22
N LEU A 391 -7.09 1.41 -23.46
CA LEU A 391 -7.45 2.79 -23.80
C LEU A 391 -8.76 3.22 -23.14
N LEU A 392 -9.72 2.30 -23.01
CA LEU A 392 -11.02 2.58 -22.38
C LEU A 392 -10.90 2.99 -20.90
N ILE A 393 -9.89 2.53 -20.18
CA ILE A 393 -9.65 2.91 -18.76
C ILE A 393 -9.34 4.42 -18.60
N ALA A 394 -8.87 5.08 -19.67
CA ALA A 394 -8.67 6.53 -19.64
C ALA A 394 -9.99 7.30 -19.41
N VAL A 395 -11.14 6.74 -19.80
CA VAL A 395 -12.45 7.40 -19.65
C VAL A 395 -12.84 7.60 -18.18
N PRO A 396 -12.98 6.54 -17.34
CA PRO A 396 -13.32 6.74 -15.93
C PRO A 396 -12.22 7.50 -15.15
N THR A 397 -10.97 7.41 -15.57
CA THR A 397 -9.87 8.20 -15.00
C THR A 397 -10.01 9.67 -15.35
N GLY A 398 -10.30 10.01 -16.61
CA GLY A 398 -10.56 11.36 -17.07
C GLY A 398 -11.75 12.00 -16.35
N ILE A 399 -12.83 11.25 -16.11
CA ILE A 399 -13.98 11.73 -15.30
C ILE A 399 -13.51 12.28 -13.95
N LYS A 400 -12.59 11.58 -13.27
CA LYS A 400 -12.06 12.03 -11.98
C LYS A 400 -11.26 13.33 -12.12
N ILE A 401 -10.33 13.40 -13.07
CA ILE A 401 -9.50 14.59 -13.31
C ILE A 401 -10.38 15.81 -13.57
N PHE A 402 -11.34 15.70 -14.50
CA PHE A 402 -12.25 16.81 -14.81
C PHE A 402 -13.17 17.15 -13.63
N SER A 403 -13.58 16.18 -12.83
CA SER A 403 -14.37 16.43 -11.63
C SER A 403 -13.58 17.20 -10.56
N TRP A 404 -12.30 16.90 -10.36
CA TRP A 404 -11.45 17.65 -9.43
C TRP A 404 -11.21 19.09 -9.95
N LEU A 405 -10.94 19.27 -11.24
CA LEU A 405 -10.82 20.60 -11.85
C LEU A 405 -12.14 21.37 -11.72
N GLY A 406 -13.29 20.72 -12.03
CA GLY A 406 -14.61 21.33 -11.88
C GLY A 406 -14.99 21.65 -10.42
N THR A 407 -14.46 20.90 -9.46
CA THR A 407 -14.62 21.19 -8.02
C THR A 407 -13.83 22.43 -7.62
N MET A 408 -12.63 22.62 -8.16
CA MET A 408 -11.82 23.81 -7.91
C MET A 408 -12.31 25.04 -8.68
N TRP A 409 -12.90 24.84 -9.86
CA TRP A 409 -13.41 25.93 -10.69
C TRP A 409 -14.45 26.74 -9.93
N ASP A 410 -14.27 28.05 -9.84
CA ASP A 410 -15.13 28.96 -9.10
C ASP A 410 -15.29 28.61 -7.59
N GLY A 411 -14.28 27.99 -7.02
CA GLY A 411 -14.17 27.68 -5.60
C GLY A 411 -13.31 28.68 -4.84
N VAL A 412 -13.48 28.74 -3.51
CA VAL A 412 -12.62 29.52 -2.61
C VAL A 412 -11.38 28.70 -2.29
N ILE A 413 -10.42 28.67 -3.23
CA ILE A 413 -9.24 27.80 -3.14
C ILE A 413 -8.30 28.28 -2.02
N ARG A 414 -8.10 27.43 -1.00
CA ARG A 414 -7.13 27.65 0.07
C ARG A 414 -5.81 26.96 -0.30
N MET A 415 -4.74 27.74 -0.45
CA MET A 415 -3.40 27.25 -0.81
C MET A 415 -2.67 26.70 0.43
N THR A 416 -3.28 25.71 1.08
CA THR A 416 -2.70 24.96 2.19
C THR A 416 -1.79 23.84 1.67
N THR A 417 -0.88 23.36 2.51
CA THR A 417 0.04 22.27 2.12
C THR A 417 -0.68 21.04 1.55
N PRO A 418 -1.75 20.48 2.16
CA PRO A 418 -2.45 19.34 1.57
C PRO A 418 -3.04 19.66 0.19
N ASN A 419 -3.56 20.88 -0.02
CA ASN A 419 -4.11 21.26 -1.31
C ASN A 419 -3.02 21.48 -2.38
N LEU A 420 -1.85 21.98 -2.00
CA LEU A 420 -0.69 22.07 -2.90
C LEU A 420 -0.29 20.67 -3.39
N PHE A 421 -0.20 19.68 -2.50
CA PHE A 421 0.07 18.30 -2.89
C PHE A 421 -1.04 17.71 -3.77
N ALA A 422 -2.30 18.04 -3.51
CA ALA A 422 -3.43 17.62 -4.35
C ALA A 422 -3.36 18.21 -5.76
N MET A 423 -3.01 19.48 -5.88
CA MET A 423 -2.82 20.14 -7.19
C MET A 423 -1.59 19.59 -7.92
N GLY A 424 -0.47 19.39 -7.21
CA GLY A 424 0.73 18.77 -7.75
C GLY A 424 0.48 17.34 -8.22
N PHE A 425 -0.34 16.58 -7.50
CA PHE A 425 -0.81 15.26 -7.93
C PHE A 425 -1.54 15.35 -9.28
N ILE A 426 -2.49 16.26 -9.46
CA ILE A 426 -3.23 16.38 -10.73
C ILE A 426 -2.26 16.60 -11.89
N VAL A 427 -1.31 17.52 -11.75
CA VAL A 427 -0.32 17.82 -12.80
C VAL A 427 0.54 16.59 -13.11
N ALA A 428 1.14 15.98 -12.08
CA ALA A 428 2.01 14.82 -12.26
C ALA A 428 1.25 13.61 -12.82
N PHE A 429 0.04 13.35 -12.30
CA PHE A 429 -0.77 12.22 -12.73
C PHE A 429 -1.31 12.38 -14.16
N VAL A 430 -1.56 13.61 -14.63
CA VAL A 430 -1.90 13.86 -16.04
C VAL A 430 -0.72 13.51 -16.95
N ILE A 431 0.52 13.86 -16.60
CA ILE A 431 1.72 13.46 -17.34
C ILE A 431 1.84 11.92 -17.38
N GLY A 432 1.69 11.27 -16.22
CA GLY A 432 1.69 9.82 -16.11
C GLY A 432 0.56 9.15 -16.90
N GLY A 433 -0.65 9.72 -16.88
CA GLY A 433 -1.80 9.21 -17.61
C GLY A 433 -1.65 9.34 -19.14
N LEU A 434 -1.14 10.46 -19.62
CA LEU A 434 -0.88 10.67 -21.06
C LEU A 434 0.21 9.74 -21.58
N SER A 435 1.32 9.58 -20.84
CA SER A 435 2.33 8.58 -21.17
C SER A 435 1.77 7.15 -21.08
N GLY A 436 0.80 6.89 -20.20
CA GLY A 436 0.07 5.62 -20.12
C GLY A 436 -0.77 5.32 -21.36
N VAL A 437 -1.43 6.33 -21.92
CA VAL A 437 -2.14 6.20 -23.21
C VAL A 437 -1.15 5.90 -24.34
N MET A 438 0.04 6.51 -24.33
CA MET A 438 1.09 6.21 -25.33
C MET A 438 1.55 4.75 -25.23
N VAL A 439 1.88 4.25 -24.04
CA VAL A 439 2.34 2.85 -23.85
C VAL A 439 1.20 1.82 -24.00
N ALA A 440 -0.06 2.24 -24.00
CA ALA A 440 -1.18 1.36 -24.33
C ALA A 440 -1.22 0.99 -25.80
N VAL A 441 -0.60 1.78 -26.69
CA VAL A 441 -0.62 1.59 -28.15
C VAL A 441 0.50 0.64 -28.55
N ILE A 442 0.16 -0.52 -29.11
CA ILE A 442 1.09 -1.62 -29.40
C ILE A 442 2.35 -1.19 -30.17
N PRO A 443 2.29 -0.50 -31.32
CA PRO A 443 3.48 -0.09 -32.06
C PRO A 443 4.43 0.79 -31.24
N PHE A 444 3.89 1.64 -30.38
CA PHE A 444 4.69 2.48 -29.51
C PHE A 444 5.32 1.67 -28.39
N ASP A 445 4.53 0.82 -27.69
CA ASP A 445 5.02 0.01 -26.57
C ASP A 445 6.14 -0.94 -27.01
N VAL A 446 5.99 -1.65 -28.11
CA VAL A 446 7.01 -2.58 -28.62
C VAL A 446 8.37 -1.89 -28.82
N SER A 447 8.36 -0.60 -29.17
CA SER A 447 9.59 0.17 -29.38
C SER A 447 10.28 0.58 -28.09
N ILE A 448 9.52 0.75 -26.96
CA ILE A 448 10.06 1.39 -25.75
C ILE A 448 9.88 0.55 -24.47
N THR A 449 9.25 -0.61 -24.54
CA THR A 449 8.81 -1.40 -23.38
C THR A 449 9.92 -1.75 -22.38
N ASN A 450 11.18 -1.85 -22.82
CA ASN A 450 12.34 -2.11 -21.95
C ASN A 450 13.27 -0.90 -21.82
N SER A 451 12.77 0.31 -22.05
CA SER A 451 13.52 1.55 -21.95
C SER A 451 13.18 2.35 -20.69
N TYR A 452 13.95 3.42 -20.45
CA TYR A 452 13.67 4.37 -19.37
C TYR A 452 12.37 5.14 -19.54
N PHE A 453 11.72 5.13 -20.71
CA PHE A 453 10.38 5.70 -20.89
C PHE A 453 9.36 5.03 -19.95
N ILE A 454 9.43 3.71 -19.81
CA ILE A 454 8.56 2.97 -18.89
C ILE A 454 8.83 3.35 -17.44
N VAL A 455 10.12 3.58 -17.08
CA VAL A 455 10.50 4.03 -15.72
C VAL A 455 9.91 5.40 -15.42
N ALA A 456 9.99 6.33 -16.37
CA ALA A 456 9.38 7.65 -16.27
C ALA A 456 7.87 7.54 -16.08
N HIS A 457 7.18 6.80 -16.97
CA HIS A 457 5.74 6.60 -16.93
C HIS A 457 5.28 6.11 -15.56
N PHE A 458 5.79 4.97 -15.10
CA PHE A 458 5.26 4.41 -13.85
C PHE A 458 5.65 5.21 -12.61
N HIS A 459 6.75 5.97 -12.59
CA HIS A 459 7.05 6.86 -11.48
C HIS A 459 6.14 8.11 -11.47
N TYR A 460 5.72 8.63 -12.60
CA TYR A 460 4.68 9.66 -12.63
C TYR A 460 3.33 9.14 -12.12
N VAL A 461 3.01 7.86 -12.36
CA VAL A 461 1.78 7.25 -11.83
C VAL A 461 1.94 6.87 -10.35
N LEU A 462 3.06 6.26 -9.94
CA LEU A 462 3.27 5.79 -8.56
C LEU A 462 3.72 6.91 -7.62
N PHE A 463 4.79 7.63 -7.95
CA PHE A 463 5.25 8.73 -7.10
C PHE A 463 4.33 9.95 -7.27
N GLY A 464 4.12 10.39 -8.49
CA GLY A 464 3.21 11.49 -8.82
C GLY A 464 1.76 11.19 -8.46
N GLY A 465 1.30 9.97 -8.71
CA GLY A 465 -0.07 9.53 -8.43
C GLY A 465 -0.33 9.11 -6.99
N SER A 466 0.54 8.31 -6.39
CA SER A 466 0.27 7.74 -5.05
C SER A 466 1.03 8.49 -3.96
N VAL A 467 2.34 8.74 -4.08
CA VAL A 467 3.12 9.35 -2.99
C VAL A 467 2.68 10.78 -2.71
N LEU A 468 2.40 11.60 -3.74
CA LEU A 468 1.89 12.96 -3.51
C LEU A 468 0.53 12.94 -2.81
N THR A 469 -0.34 11.95 -3.10
CA THR A 469 -1.64 11.81 -2.42
C THR A 469 -1.48 11.35 -0.98
N ILE A 470 -0.49 10.50 -0.68
CA ILE A 470 -0.14 10.10 0.68
C ILE A 470 0.30 11.31 1.49
N PHE A 471 1.16 12.18 0.95
CA PHE A 471 1.55 13.42 1.63
C PHE A 471 0.37 14.37 1.79
N ALA A 472 -0.51 14.51 0.78
CA ALA A 472 -1.73 15.29 0.91
C ALA A 472 -2.58 14.79 2.08
N GLY A 473 -2.78 13.48 2.19
CA GLY A 473 -3.52 12.82 3.28
C GLY A 473 -2.86 13.01 4.64
N PHE A 474 -1.55 12.83 4.74
CA PHE A 474 -0.83 13.04 5.98
C PHE A 474 -0.98 14.47 6.50
N TYR A 475 -0.78 15.49 5.66
CA TYR A 475 -0.98 16.88 6.07
C TYR A 475 -2.44 17.18 6.39
N HIS A 476 -3.39 16.57 5.67
CA HIS A 476 -4.82 16.81 5.87
C HIS A 476 -5.30 16.25 7.22
N TRP A 477 -4.97 15.01 7.56
CA TRP A 477 -5.40 14.36 8.80
C TRP A 477 -4.40 14.49 9.96
N PHE A 478 -3.21 15.07 9.76
CA PHE A 478 -2.25 15.31 10.84
C PHE A 478 -2.89 16.01 12.06
N PRO A 479 -3.71 17.08 11.89
CA PRO A 479 -4.37 17.71 13.02
C PRO A 479 -5.33 16.77 13.77
N LYS A 480 -6.02 15.89 13.03
CA LYS A 480 -6.95 14.91 13.59
C LYS A 480 -6.22 13.85 14.42
N VAL A 481 -5.07 13.38 13.92
CA VAL A 481 -4.27 12.32 14.58
C VAL A 481 -3.55 12.85 15.81
N THR A 482 -3.01 14.05 15.75
CA THR A 482 -2.09 14.58 16.79
C THR A 482 -2.73 15.63 17.71
N GLY A 483 -3.87 16.20 17.32
CA GLY A 483 -4.46 17.36 18.01
C GLY A 483 -3.68 18.66 17.80
N ARG A 484 -2.69 18.69 16.90
CA ARG A 484 -1.81 19.83 16.66
C ARG A 484 -1.71 20.18 15.18
N MET A 485 -1.46 21.46 14.87
CA MET A 485 -1.16 21.92 13.53
C MET A 485 0.32 21.71 13.21
N TYR A 486 0.60 21.28 11.99
CA TYR A 486 1.97 21.25 11.48
C TYR A 486 2.46 22.66 11.10
N ASN A 487 3.79 22.80 10.86
CA ASN A 487 4.35 24.06 10.38
C ASN A 487 4.08 24.20 8.87
N GLU A 488 3.20 25.13 8.51
CA GLU A 488 2.76 25.36 7.14
C GLU A 488 3.92 25.82 6.21
N ARG A 489 4.90 26.60 6.72
CA ARG A 489 6.05 27.05 5.92
C ARG A 489 6.92 25.86 5.51
N LEU A 490 7.20 24.97 6.46
CA LEU A 490 7.94 23.73 6.18
C LEU A 490 7.14 22.80 5.27
N GLY A 491 5.82 22.72 5.43
CA GLY A 491 4.97 21.95 4.53
C GLY A 491 5.01 22.44 3.09
N ARG A 492 4.94 23.74 2.87
CA ARG A 492 5.08 24.34 1.53
C ARG A 492 6.47 24.16 0.94
N LEU A 493 7.51 24.31 1.76
CA LEU A 493 8.89 24.02 1.33
C LEU A 493 9.02 22.57 0.90
N HIS A 494 8.51 21.62 1.70
CA HIS A 494 8.49 20.19 1.35
C HIS A 494 7.79 19.98 0.00
N PHE A 495 6.61 20.57 -0.22
CA PHE A 495 5.91 20.45 -1.49
C PHE A 495 6.74 20.92 -2.67
N TRP A 496 7.26 22.14 -2.62
CA TRP A 496 7.97 22.71 -3.77
C TRP A 496 9.27 21.97 -4.09
N VAL A 497 10.04 21.61 -3.07
CA VAL A 497 11.27 20.84 -3.28
C VAL A 497 10.95 19.47 -3.86
N THR A 498 9.94 18.77 -3.30
CA THR A 498 9.49 17.45 -3.79
C THR A 498 8.98 17.55 -5.23
N PHE A 499 8.11 18.50 -5.54
CA PHE A 499 7.48 18.60 -6.85
C PHE A 499 8.47 18.95 -7.96
N ILE A 500 9.39 19.89 -7.70
CA ILE A 500 10.43 20.26 -8.66
C ILE A 500 11.39 19.10 -8.87
N ALA A 501 11.88 18.50 -7.78
CA ALA A 501 12.82 17.39 -7.85
C ALA A 501 12.23 16.14 -8.52
N LEU A 502 10.93 15.84 -8.30
CA LEU A 502 10.20 14.78 -8.99
C LEU A 502 10.24 14.97 -10.51
N ASN A 503 9.92 16.17 -10.98
CA ASN A 503 9.91 16.45 -12.42
C ASN A 503 11.32 16.40 -13.01
N LEU A 504 12.33 16.93 -12.33
CA LEU A 504 13.72 16.85 -12.78
C LEU A 504 14.29 15.42 -12.74
N THR A 505 13.77 14.56 -11.87
CA THR A 505 14.17 13.16 -11.79
C THR A 505 13.52 12.33 -12.89
N PHE A 506 12.20 12.44 -13.08
CA PHE A 506 11.48 11.47 -13.91
C PHE A 506 11.13 11.98 -15.31
N PHE A 507 10.95 13.27 -15.53
CA PHE A 507 10.61 13.79 -16.85
C PHE A 507 11.73 13.53 -17.90
N PRO A 508 13.03 13.76 -17.58
CA PRO A 508 14.11 13.48 -18.53
C PRO A 508 14.23 12.01 -18.91
N GLN A 509 13.75 11.09 -18.08
CA GLN A 509 13.76 9.66 -18.38
C GLN A 509 12.83 9.28 -19.54
N HIS A 510 11.79 10.07 -19.85
CA HIS A 510 11.02 9.89 -21.08
C HIS A 510 11.91 10.10 -22.31
N TYR A 511 12.72 11.17 -22.30
CA TYR A 511 13.67 11.45 -23.36
C TYR A 511 14.73 10.33 -23.47
N GLN A 512 15.35 9.92 -22.35
CA GLN A 512 16.33 8.83 -22.37
C GLN A 512 15.74 7.55 -22.98
N GLY A 513 14.48 7.21 -22.62
CA GLY A 513 13.82 6.03 -23.17
C GLY A 513 13.51 6.12 -24.66
N LEU A 514 13.09 7.29 -25.16
CA LEU A 514 12.87 7.53 -26.58
C LEU A 514 14.17 7.48 -27.39
N MET A 515 15.30 7.87 -26.76
CA MET A 515 16.62 7.76 -27.36
C MET A 515 17.25 6.37 -27.25
N GLY A 516 16.51 5.39 -26.69
CA GLY A 516 16.89 3.98 -26.65
C GLY A 516 17.66 3.54 -25.41
N MET A 517 17.77 4.36 -24.36
CA MET A 517 18.40 3.92 -23.11
C MET A 517 17.60 2.80 -22.45
N PRO A 518 18.16 1.58 -22.30
CA PRO A 518 17.46 0.47 -21.67
C PRO A 518 17.34 0.68 -20.15
N ARG A 519 16.30 0.14 -19.53
CA ARG A 519 16.15 0.08 -18.08
C ARG A 519 16.88 -1.13 -17.48
N ARG A 520 17.15 -1.11 -16.18
CA ARG A 520 17.76 -2.23 -15.42
C ARG A 520 19.19 -2.56 -15.87
N VAL A 521 19.95 -1.54 -16.24
CA VAL A 521 21.37 -1.66 -16.60
C VAL A 521 22.22 -0.90 -15.60
N ALA A 522 23.33 -1.50 -15.17
CA ALA A 522 24.27 -0.88 -14.25
C ALA A 522 25.18 0.13 -14.96
N ASP A 523 25.43 -0.09 -16.23
CA ASP A 523 26.21 0.80 -17.11
C ASP A 523 25.43 1.16 -18.37
N TYR A 524 25.79 2.25 -19.03
CA TYR A 524 25.08 2.81 -20.20
C TYR A 524 26.01 3.58 -21.11
N ALA A 525 25.57 3.85 -22.33
CA ALA A 525 26.34 4.56 -23.34
C ALA A 525 26.66 6.01 -22.90
N PRO A 526 27.90 6.51 -23.17
CA PRO A 526 28.38 7.81 -22.67
C PRO A 526 27.52 9.01 -23.02
N GLU A 527 26.76 8.97 -24.12
CA GLU A 527 25.85 10.04 -24.53
C GLU A 527 24.73 10.33 -23.52
N PHE A 528 24.37 9.38 -22.68
CA PHE A 528 23.40 9.57 -21.61
C PHE A 528 24.02 10.12 -20.32
N GLY A 529 25.34 10.37 -20.27
CA GLY A 529 26.04 10.75 -19.06
C GLY A 529 25.51 12.02 -18.42
N TRP A 530 25.35 13.11 -19.20
CA TRP A 530 24.86 14.39 -18.68
C TRP A 530 23.45 14.29 -18.08
N SER A 531 22.54 13.58 -18.77
CA SER A 531 21.15 13.41 -18.32
C SER A 531 21.08 12.53 -17.06
N ASN A 532 21.88 11.47 -16.97
CA ASN A 532 21.97 10.65 -15.76
C ASN A 532 22.57 11.40 -14.57
N THR A 533 23.55 12.27 -14.79
CA THR A 533 24.07 13.15 -13.72
C THR A 533 22.97 14.07 -13.20
N LEU A 534 22.22 14.75 -14.09
CA LEU A 534 21.10 15.61 -13.71
C LEU A 534 20.05 14.83 -12.90
N ILE A 535 19.62 13.67 -13.41
CA ILE A 535 18.62 12.80 -12.78
C ILE A 535 19.10 12.34 -11.41
N SER A 536 20.38 11.97 -11.26
CA SER A 536 20.94 11.53 -9.98
C SER A 536 20.96 12.66 -8.95
N VAL A 537 21.41 13.86 -9.32
CA VAL A 537 21.37 15.03 -8.43
C VAL A 537 19.93 15.34 -8.01
N ALA A 538 19.00 15.36 -8.98
CA ALA A 538 17.59 15.63 -8.69
C ALA A 538 16.98 14.54 -7.77
N SER A 539 17.32 13.27 -7.96
CA SER A 539 16.85 12.18 -7.11
C SER A 539 17.35 12.29 -5.67
N PHE A 540 18.61 12.73 -5.45
CA PHE A 540 19.11 13.01 -4.10
C PHE A 540 18.36 14.17 -3.44
N VAL A 541 18.03 15.22 -4.19
CA VAL A 541 17.19 16.32 -3.69
C VAL A 541 15.79 15.83 -3.36
N LEU A 542 15.22 14.95 -4.20
CA LEU A 542 13.93 14.33 -3.94
C LEU A 542 13.94 13.48 -2.66
N GLY A 543 14.97 12.66 -2.46
CA GLY A 543 15.16 11.91 -1.22
C GLY A 543 15.30 12.81 0.00
N ALA A 544 16.13 13.86 -0.11
CA ALA A 544 16.34 14.83 0.97
C ALA A 544 15.06 15.61 1.33
N SER A 545 14.16 15.85 0.37
CA SER A 545 12.88 16.52 0.63
C SER A 545 12.04 15.79 1.67
N THR A 546 12.13 14.46 1.71
CA THR A 546 11.42 13.62 2.69
C THR A 546 11.88 13.92 4.12
N LEU A 547 13.13 14.32 4.33
CA LEU A 547 13.63 14.71 5.66
C LEU A 547 12.95 15.99 6.17
N ILE A 548 12.57 16.90 5.27
CA ILE A 548 11.79 18.10 5.63
C ILE A 548 10.42 17.66 6.17
N PHE A 549 9.78 16.68 5.53
CA PHE A 549 8.52 16.11 6.01
C PHE A 549 8.68 15.47 7.37
N VAL A 550 9.64 14.57 7.54
CA VAL A 550 9.90 13.87 8.81
C VAL A 550 10.12 14.86 9.95
N TYR A 551 10.99 15.85 9.71
CA TYR A 551 11.26 16.90 10.69
C TYR A 551 9.98 17.67 11.05
N ASN A 552 9.22 18.11 10.04
CA ASN A 552 7.98 18.85 10.25
C ASN A 552 6.96 18.03 11.08
N MET A 553 6.77 16.75 10.76
CA MET A 553 5.84 15.88 11.48
C MET A 553 6.26 15.70 12.95
N ILE A 554 7.52 15.34 13.20
CA ILE A 554 8.02 15.08 14.56
C ILE A 554 8.02 16.37 15.40
N HIS A 555 8.52 17.48 14.85
CA HIS A 555 8.57 18.76 15.55
C HIS A 555 7.16 19.26 15.88
N SER A 556 6.25 19.21 14.90
CA SER A 556 4.88 19.72 15.06
C SER A 556 4.02 18.84 15.95
N ALA A 557 4.22 17.53 15.97
CA ALA A 557 3.54 16.65 16.91
C ALA A 557 3.90 16.97 18.38
N ARG A 558 5.10 17.50 18.64
CA ARG A 558 5.57 17.88 19.98
C ARG A 558 5.24 19.33 20.32
N GLN A 559 5.42 20.27 19.40
CA GLN A 559 5.44 21.72 19.65
C GLN A 559 4.43 22.51 18.80
N GLY A 560 3.65 21.86 17.93
CA GLY A 560 2.65 22.50 17.10
C GLY A 560 1.53 23.14 17.92
N LYS A 561 0.90 24.18 17.40
CA LYS A 561 -0.26 24.82 18.03
C LYS A 561 -1.43 23.83 18.11
N PRO A 562 -2.28 23.85 19.14
CA PRO A 562 -3.51 23.08 19.20
C PRO A 562 -4.37 23.32 17.94
N SER A 563 -4.90 22.26 17.34
CA SER A 563 -5.64 22.33 16.10
C SER A 563 -7.14 22.61 16.27
N GLY A 564 -7.67 22.30 17.42
CA GLY A 564 -9.12 22.14 17.61
C GLY A 564 -9.67 20.89 16.91
N ALA A 565 -10.97 20.69 16.99
CA ALA A 565 -11.62 19.49 16.43
C ALA A 565 -11.65 19.51 14.88
N ASN A 566 -11.85 20.67 14.27
CA ASN A 566 -12.07 20.81 12.82
C ASN A 566 -11.36 22.05 12.26
N PRO A 567 -10.04 22.01 12.06
CA PRO A 567 -9.29 23.20 11.60
C PRO A 567 -9.57 23.57 10.15
N TRP A 568 -10.06 22.62 9.35
CA TRP A 568 -10.34 22.82 7.93
C TRP A 568 -11.78 23.27 7.66
N GLY A 569 -12.69 23.10 8.62
CA GLY A 569 -14.13 23.23 8.42
C GLY A 569 -14.68 22.13 7.51
N GLY A 570 -14.15 20.91 7.61
CA GLY A 570 -14.65 19.73 6.91
C GLY A 570 -16.05 19.36 7.40
N LEU A 571 -16.83 18.69 6.55
CA LEU A 571 -18.23 18.34 6.88
C LEU A 571 -18.40 16.86 7.23
N THR A 572 -17.43 15.99 6.89
CA THR A 572 -17.47 14.55 7.14
C THR A 572 -17.34 14.23 8.63
N LEU A 573 -17.80 13.03 9.01
CA LEU A 573 -17.99 12.62 10.43
C LEU A 573 -16.74 12.69 11.28
N GLU A 574 -15.57 12.38 10.75
CA GLU A 574 -14.30 12.44 11.49
C GLU A 574 -14.01 13.87 12.01
N TRP A 575 -14.49 14.91 11.34
CA TRP A 575 -14.30 16.29 11.76
C TRP A 575 -15.28 16.75 12.84
N MET A 576 -16.28 15.92 13.19
CA MET A 576 -17.21 16.17 14.29
C MET A 576 -16.66 15.71 15.64
N LEU A 577 -15.58 14.93 15.64
CA LEU A 577 -14.91 14.40 16.83
C LEU A 577 -13.80 15.33 17.32
N SER A 578 -13.40 15.18 18.59
CA SER A 578 -12.19 15.78 19.13
C SER A 578 -10.94 15.37 18.32
N SER A 579 -9.86 16.09 18.48
CA SER A 579 -8.56 15.77 17.88
C SER A 579 -7.51 15.65 18.99
N PRO A 580 -7.00 14.44 19.28
CA PRO A 580 -7.33 13.12 18.73
C PRO A 580 -8.76 12.66 19.05
N PRO A 581 -9.31 11.70 18.25
CA PRO A 581 -10.60 11.09 18.53
C PRO A 581 -10.57 10.24 19.81
N PRO A 582 -11.72 10.05 20.51
CA PRO A 582 -11.82 9.15 21.65
C PRO A 582 -11.53 7.69 21.26
N VAL A 583 -11.24 6.84 22.28
CA VAL A 583 -10.91 5.41 22.07
C VAL A 583 -12.04 4.68 21.34
N PHE A 584 -13.29 4.90 21.72
CA PHE A 584 -14.46 4.28 21.08
C PHE A 584 -15.14 5.17 20.01
N ASN A 585 -14.42 6.16 19.48
CA ASN A 585 -14.86 7.08 18.44
C ASN A 585 -16.03 7.99 18.88
N PHE A 586 -17.26 7.52 18.82
CA PHE A 586 -18.45 8.32 19.07
C PHE A 586 -19.09 7.97 20.42
N PRO A 587 -19.51 8.98 21.23
CA PRO A 587 -20.21 8.72 22.50
C PRO A 587 -21.58 8.07 22.29
N THR A 588 -22.23 8.38 21.16
CA THR A 588 -23.50 7.81 20.70
C THR A 588 -23.42 7.60 19.20
N THR A 589 -24.17 6.65 18.66
CA THR A 589 -24.19 6.37 17.23
C THR A 589 -24.65 7.61 16.46
N PRO A 590 -23.83 8.19 15.56
CA PRO A 590 -24.21 9.36 14.78
C PRO A 590 -25.32 9.00 13.77
N ARG A 591 -26.15 9.99 13.40
CA ARG A 591 -27.17 9.84 12.37
C ARG A 591 -26.84 10.74 11.19
N VAL A 592 -26.66 10.14 10.01
CA VAL A 592 -26.40 10.89 8.77
C VAL A 592 -27.69 11.46 8.20
N ILE A 593 -27.67 12.78 7.96
CA ILE A 593 -28.84 13.54 7.50
C ILE A 593 -28.68 14.16 6.12
N GLY A 594 -27.43 14.33 5.64
CA GLY A 594 -27.11 14.97 4.37
C GLY A 594 -25.93 14.35 3.64
N GLY A 595 -25.59 14.89 2.45
CA GLY A 595 -24.39 14.51 1.72
C GLY A 595 -23.10 15.00 2.40
N PRO A 596 -21.94 14.40 2.12
CA PRO A 596 -20.68 14.72 2.82
C PRO A 596 -20.04 16.05 2.36
N TYR A 597 -20.45 16.61 1.23
CA TYR A 597 -19.77 17.76 0.57
C TYR A 597 -20.69 18.93 0.27
N ARG A 598 -21.65 19.23 1.14
CA ARG A 598 -22.60 20.34 0.95
C ARG A 598 -21.99 21.70 1.32
N PHE A 599 -20.74 21.94 0.92
CA PHE A 599 -20.09 23.24 1.12
C PHE A 599 -20.84 24.37 0.39
N GLY A 600 -20.95 25.54 1.03
CA GLY A 600 -21.65 26.70 0.47
C GLY A 600 -23.15 26.72 0.76
N GLU A 601 -23.76 25.67 1.25
CA GLU A 601 -25.15 25.66 1.71
C GLU A 601 -25.19 26.11 3.18
N GLU A 602 -26.05 27.07 3.49
CA GLU A 602 -26.22 27.57 4.86
C GLU A 602 -26.76 26.48 5.78
N GLY A 603 -26.14 26.31 6.94
CA GLY A 603 -26.54 25.28 7.91
C GLY A 603 -26.29 23.84 7.47
N ALA A 604 -25.54 23.60 6.37
CA ALA A 604 -25.26 22.26 5.89
C ALA A 604 -24.54 21.40 6.94
N LYS A 605 -25.13 20.25 7.25
CA LYS A 605 -24.56 19.22 8.13
C LYS A 605 -24.62 17.88 7.43
N HIS A 606 -23.55 17.11 7.54
CA HIS A 606 -23.53 15.73 7.07
C HIS A 606 -24.27 14.81 8.05
N ALA A 607 -24.06 14.99 9.35
CA ALA A 607 -24.65 14.17 10.39
C ALA A 607 -24.95 15.00 11.67
N ILE A 608 -25.66 14.36 12.58
CA ILE A 608 -25.86 14.79 13.95
C ILE A 608 -25.37 13.67 14.89
N ILE A 609 -24.78 14.05 16.03
CA ILE A 609 -24.47 13.12 17.12
C ILE A 609 -25.56 13.36 18.17
N PRO A 610 -26.46 12.39 18.40
CA PRO A 610 -27.47 12.53 19.45
C PRO A 610 -26.83 12.67 20.83
N GLU A 611 -27.43 13.45 21.72
CA GLU A 611 -27.02 13.48 23.10
C GLU A 611 -27.22 12.09 23.75
N ALA A 612 -26.29 11.68 24.61
CA ALA A 612 -26.44 10.46 25.38
C ALA A 612 -27.69 10.59 26.25
N GLN A 613 -28.66 9.69 26.09
CA GLN A 613 -29.77 9.61 27.06
C GLN A 613 -29.18 9.30 28.44
N PRO A 614 -29.59 9.99 29.50
CA PRO A 614 -29.22 9.59 30.83
C PRO A 614 -29.57 8.12 31.00
N ALA A 615 -28.61 7.32 31.51
CA ALA A 615 -28.90 5.93 31.84
C ALA A 615 -30.18 5.89 32.67
N GLU A 616 -31.23 5.21 32.19
CA GLU A 616 -32.36 4.88 33.04
C GLU A 616 -31.78 4.15 34.23
N THR A 617 -31.80 4.80 35.41
CA THR A 617 -31.52 4.12 36.66
C THR A 617 -32.56 3.02 36.78
N GLU A 618 -32.18 1.78 36.51
CA GLU A 618 -32.97 0.62 36.88
C GLU A 618 -33.33 0.86 38.36
N LYS A 619 -34.58 1.19 38.58
CA LYS A 619 -35.15 1.11 39.92
C LYS A 619 -35.09 -0.36 40.27
N VAL A 620 -34.03 -0.77 40.97
CA VAL A 620 -34.03 -2.01 41.75
C VAL A 620 -35.18 -1.84 42.72
N GLY A 621 -36.31 -2.47 42.38
CA GLY A 621 -37.49 -2.54 43.23
C GLY A 621 -37.11 -3.21 44.52
N ALA A 622 -37.48 -2.53 45.63
CA ALA A 622 -37.38 -3.01 46.99
C ALA A 622 -38.21 -4.28 47.22
#